data_7458f0f7cf9af967c90e1ece614369ab
#
_entry.id   7458f0f7cf9af967c90e1ece614369ab
#
_cell.length_a   1.000
_cell.length_b   1.000
_cell.length_c   1.000
_cell.angle_alpha   90.00
_cell.angle_beta   90.00
_cell.angle_gamma   90.00
#
_symmetry.space_group_name_H-M   'P 1'
#
loop_
_entity.id
_entity.type
_entity.pdbx_description
1 polymer ?
#
loop_
_entity_poly.entity_id
_entity_poly.type
_entity_poly.pdbx_seq_one_letter_code
_entity_poly.pdbx_strand_id
1 'polypeptide(L)'
;MIAVNWNTQEDMTNMFWRQNISQMWVETEFKVSKDIASWKTLSEAEQDTFKKALAGLTGLDTHQADDGMPLVMLHTTDLRKKAVYSFMAMMEQIHAKSYSHIFTTLLPSSETNYLLDEWVLEEPHLKYKSDKIVANYHKLWGKEASIYDQYMARVTSVFLETFLFF
;
A
#
# COMPACT_ATOMS: atom_id res chain seq x y z
N MET A 1 12.83 -1.98 -29.02
CA MET A 1 12.55 -1.55 -27.63
C MET A 1 12.38 -0.05 -27.65
N ILE A 2 11.28 0.49 -27.06
CA ILE A 2 11.03 1.93 -26.97
C ILE A 2 11.49 2.38 -25.58
N ALA A 3 12.25 3.47 -25.50
CA ALA A 3 12.63 4.09 -24.23
C ALA A 3 11.55 5.07 -23.77
N VAL A 4 11.46 5.30 -22.45
CA VAL A 4 10.59 6.34 -21.92
C VAL A 4 11.10 7.72 -22.31
N ASN A 5 10.23 8.56 -22.84
CA ASN A 5 10.54 9.93 -23.24
C ASN A 5 9.82 10.93 -22.34
N TRP A 6 10.58 11.72 -21.58
CA TRP A 6 10.07 12.78 -20.71
C TRP A 6 10.19 14.18 -21.35
N ASN A 7 10.69 14.27 -22.58
CA ASN A 7 10.75 15.53 -23.34
C ASN A 7 9.37 15.85 -23.93
N THR A 8 8.46 16.28 -23.09
CA THR A 8 7.08 16.60 -23.42
C THR A 8 6.67 17.88 -22.73
N GLN A 9 5.57 18.51 -23.20
CA GLN A 9 4.96 19.60 -22.46
C GLN A 9 4.52 19.13 -21.07
N GLU A 10 4.42 20.08 -20.14
CA GLU A 10 3.91 19.83 -18.79
C GLU A 10 2.50 19.25 -18.86
N ASP A 11 2.31 18.14 -18.17
CA ASP A 11 1.02 17.46 -18.04
C ASP A 11 0.85 16.88 -16.63
N MET A 12 -0.31 16.33 -16.33
CA MET A 12 -0.60 15.73 -15.03
C MET A 12 0.38 14.60 -14.68
N THR A 13 0.90 13.88 -15.66
CA THR A 13 1.86 12.77 -15.41
C THR A 13 3.19 13.32 -14.89
N ASN A 14 3.70 14.41 -15.51
CA ASN A 14 4.90 15.10 -15.03
C ASN A 14 4.69 15.72 -13.65
N MET A 15 3.51 16.30 -13.41
CA MET A 15 3.15 16.89 -12.12
C MET A 15 3.16 15.81 -11.03
N PHE A 16 2.47 14.68 -11.23
CA PHE A 16 2.43 13.58 -10.27
C PHE A 16 3.81 12.95 -10.03
N TRP A 17 4.61 12.77 -11.08
CA TRP A 17 5.98 12.28 -10.93
C TRP A 17 6.80 13.16 -9.98
N ARG A 18 6.79 14.48 -10.21
CA ARG A 18 7.53 15.44 -9.37
C ARG A 18 6.99 15.50 -7.96
N GLN A 19 5.66 15.49 -7.80
CA GLN A 19 5.02 15.47 -6.49
C GLN A 19 5.45 14.22 -5.70
N ASN A 20 5.35 13.05 -6.30
CA ASN A 20 5.75 11.79 -5.67
C ASN A 20 7.22 11.82 -5.21
N ILE A 21 8.14 12.25 -6.09
CA ILE A 21 9.56 12.37 -5.74
C ILE A 21 9.79 13.38 -4.61
N SER A 22 9.08 14.52 -4.62
CA SER A 22 9.25 15.55 -3.60
C SER A 22 8.68 15.17 -2.22
N GLN A 23 7.77 14.22 -2.19
CA GLN A 23 7.10 13.74 -0.98
C GLN A 23 7.64 12.36 -0.53
N MET A 24 8.64 11.83 -1.22
CA MET A 24 9.25 10.55 -0.86
C MET A 24 9.88 10.62 0.53
N TRP A 25 9.66 9.59 1.31
CA TRP A 25 10.28 9.35 2.61
C TRP A 25 10.56 7.85 2.79
N VAL A 26 11.35 7.51 3.80
CA VAL A 26 11.67 6.12 4.13
C VAL A 26 11.51 5.87 5.63
N GLU A 27 11.29 4.63 6.03
CA GLU A 27 11.01 4.23 7.42
C GLU A 27 12.07 4.67 8.42
N THR A 28 13.31 4.82 8.00
CA THR A 28 14.42 5.22 8.87
C THR A 28 14.44 6.71 9.23
N GLU A 29 13.62 7.52 8.57
CA GLU A 29 13.47 8.94 8.92
C GLU A 29 12.72 9.13 10.26
N PHE A 30 11.94 8.14 10.67
CA PHE A 30 11.14 8.17 11.90
C PHE A 30 11.81 7.39 13.03
N LYS A 31 12.05 8.05 14.17
CA LYS A 31 12.71 7.45 15.34
C LYS A 31 11.65 6.83 16.28
N VAL A 32 11.05 5.72 15.88
CA VAL A 32 10.01 5.01 16.66
C VAL A 32 10.50 4.64 18.09
N SER A 33 11.82 4.47 18.29
CA SER A 33 12.37 4.20 19.62
C SER A 33 12.06 5.29 20.66
N LYS A 34 11.71 6.50 20.23
CA LYS A 34 11.27 7.58 21.15
C LYS A 34 9.87 7.32 21.72
N ASP A 35 9.07 6.48 21.07
CA ASP A 35 7.70 6.19 21.44
C ASP A 35 7.58 5.02 22.43
N ILE A 36 8.68 4.29 22.71
CA ILE A 36 8.68 3.14 23.62
C ILE A 36 8.15 3.51 25.01
N ALA A 37 8.50 4.70 25.51
CA ALA A 37 8.06 5.13 26.84
C ALA A 37 6.57 5.42 26.87
N SER A 38 6.05 6.18 25.90
CA SER A 38 4.62 6.50 25.77
C SER A 38 3.79 5.24 25.43
N TRP A 39 4.31 4.35 24.59
CA TRP A 39 3.68 3.06 24.32
C TRP A 39 3.35 2.27 25.59
N LYS A 40 4.29 2.23 26.54
CA LYS A 40 4.11 1.53 27.83
C LYS A 40 3.09 2.17 28.76
N THR A 41 2.70 3.42 28.52
CA THR A 41 1.68 4.11 29.31
C THR A 41 0.27 3.94 28.77
N LEU A 42 0.12 3.43 27.56
CA LEU A 42 -1.18 3.12 26.96
C LEU A 42 -1.84 1.94 27.68
N SER A 43 -3.16 1.98 27.82
CA SER A 43 -3.95 0.84 28.27
C SER A 43 -3.87 -0.33 27.25
N GLU A 44 -4.16 -1.53 27.68
CA GLU A 44 -4.21 -2.71 26.80
C GLU A 44 -5.18 -2.51 25.63
N ALA A 45 -6.33 -1.88 25.85
CA ALA A 45 -7.31 -1.59 24.80
C ALA A 45 -6.79 -0.60 23.76
N GLU A 46 -6.05 0.42 24.17
CA GLU A 46 -5.42 1.38 23.26
C GLU A 46 -4.32 0.69 22.44
N GLN A 47 -3.44 -0.08 23.10
CA GLN A 47 -2.40 -0.83 22.41
C GLN A 47 -2.98 -1.82 21.41
N ASP A 48 -4.05 -2.54 21.77
CA ASP A 48 -4.72 -3.49 20.88
C ASP A 48 -5.34 -2.79 19.68
N THR A 49 -5.94 -1.63 19.89
CA THR A 49 -6.50 -0.81 18.80
C THR A 49 -5.40 -0.38 17.81
N PHE A 50 -4.27 0.15 18.31
CA PHE A 50 -3.16 0.54 17.45
C PHE A 50 -2.57 -0.66 16.70
N LYS A 51 -2.35 -1.78 17.37
CA LYS A 51 -1.81 -2.99 16.76
C LYS A 51 -2.69 -3.48 15.60
N LYS A 52 -3.98 -3.61 15.85
CA LYS A 52 -4.93 -4.11 14.85
C LYS A 52 -5.11 -3.13 13.68
N ALA A 53 -5.21 -1.83 13.95
CA ALA A 53 -5.29 -0.82 12.91
C ALA A 53 -4.06 -0.86 11.99
N LEU A 54 -2.86 -0.82 12.56
CA LEU A 54 -1.62 -0.81 11.77
C LEU A 54 -1.38 -2.14 11.04
N ALA A 55 -1.73 -3.29 11.63
CA ALA A 55 -1.63 -4.57 10.93
C ALA A 55 -2.58 -4.64 9.75
N GLY A 56 -3.82 -4.15 9.90
CA GLY A 56 -4.79 -4.05 8.81
C GLY A 56 -4.29 -3.17 7.66
N LEU A 57 -3.74 -2.00 7.98
CA LEU A 57 -3.14 -1.09 6.99
C LEU A 57 -1.96 -1.76 6.27
N THR A 58 -1.08 -2.44 6.99
CA THR A 58 0.04 -3.18 6.38
C THR A 58 -0.44 -4.19 5.33
N GLY A 59 -1.50 -4.94 5.64
CA GLY A 59 -2.08 -5.90 4.70
C GLY A 59 -2.66 -5.24 3.45
N LEU A 60 -3.35 -4.11 3.60
CA LEU A 60 -3.94 -3.37 2.48
C LEU A 60 -2.87 -2.75 1.59
N ASP A 61 -1.83 -2.12 2.16
CA ASP A 61 -0.71 -1.56 1.41
C ASP A 61 0.06 -2.65 0.66
N THR A 62 0.22 -3.83 1.26
CA THR A 62 0.84 -4.98 0.59
C THR A 62 0.05 -5.37 -0.66
N HIS A 63 -1.28 -5.46 -0.60
CA HIS A 63 -2.10 -5.74 -1.77
C HIS A 63 -2.06 -4.62 -2.83
N GLN A 64 -2.01 -3.37 -2.40
CA GLN A 64 -1.86 -2.24 -3.31
C GLN A 64 -0.52 -2.31 -4.07
N ALA A 65 0.56 -2.64 -3.36
CA ALA A 65 1.90 -2.76 -3.92
C ALA A 65 2.06 -3.97 -4.85
N ASP A 66 1.58 -5.14 -4.43
CA ASP A 66 1.87 -6.42 -5.10
C ASP A 66 0.83 -6.80 -6.16
N ASP A 67 -0.45 -6.54 -5.89
CA ASP A 67 -1.55 -6.84 -6.83
C ASP A 67 -1.96 -5.59 -7.62
N GLY A 68 -2.24 -4.48 -6.93
CA GLY A 68 -2.86 -3.30 -7.51
C GLY A 68 -2.02 -2.63 -8.57
N MET A 69 -0.93 -2.04 -8.20
CA MET A 69 -0.10 -1.24 -9.12
C MET A 69 0.52 -2.08 -10.24
N PRO A 70 1.08 -3.29 -10.00
CA PRO A 70 1.61 -4.13 -11.06
C PRO A 70 0.57 -4.53 -12.11
N LEU A 71 -0.64 -4.92 -11.70
CA LEU A 71 -1.71 -5.30 -12.61
C LEU A 71 -2.25 -4.11 -13.40
N VAL A 72 -2.39 -2.93 -12.78
CA VAL A 72 -2.73 -1.68 -13.49
C VAL A 72 -1.67 -1.33 -14.53
N MET A 73 -0.38 -1.53 -14.24
CA MET A 73 0.71 -1.29 -15.19
C MET A 73 0.68 -2.22 -16.40
N LEU A 74 0.20 -3.46 -16.29
CA LEU A 74 0.05 -4.37 -17.44
C LEU A 74 -0.86 -3.78 -18.53
N HIS A 75 -1.90 -3.03 -18.12
CA HIS A 75 -2.89 -2.42 -19.00
C HIS A 75 -2.64 -0.92 -19.23
N THR A 76 -1.44 -0.45 -18.97
CA THR A 76 -1.03 0.94 -19.22
C THR A 76 0.00 0.96 -20.33
N THR A 77 -0.26 1.67 -21.43
CA THR A 77 0.66 1.75 -22.57
C THR A 77 1.66 2.90 -22.47
N ASP A 78 1.27 3.99 -21.81
CA ASP A 78 2.13 5.15 -21.59
C ASP A 78 3.25 4.83 -20.59
N LEU A 79 4.51 4.89 -21.04
CA LEU A 79 5.67 4.53 -20.22
C LEU A 79 5.92 5.51 -19.07
N ARG A 80 5.51 6.78 -19.19
CA ARG A 80 5.62 7.76 -18.10
C ARG A 80 4.60 7.45 -17.00
N LYS A 81 3.37 7.07 -17.37
CA LYS A 81 2.36 6.62 -16.40
C LYS A 81 2.80 5.35 -15.69
N LYS A 82 3.44 4.41 -16.44
CA LYS A 82 4.04 3.22 -15.80
C LYS A 82 5.09 3.59 -14.76
N ALA A 83 5.94 4.59 -15.05
CA ALA A 83 6.94 5.05 -14.09
C ALA A 83 6.27 5.61 -12.81
N VAL A 84 5.19 6.38 -12.96
CA VAL A 84 4.41 6.88 -11.80
C VAL A 84 3.83 5.72 -10.98
N TYR A 85 3.20 4.72 -11.61
CA TYR A 85 2.66 3.56 -10.91
C TYR A 85 3.75 2.70 -10.24
N SER A 86 4.93 2.60 -10.87
CA SER A 86 6.08 1.90 -10.25
C SER A 86 6.54 2.61 -8.97
N PHE A 87 6.55 3.94 -9.00
CA PHE A 87 6.85 4.72 -7.80
C PHE A 87 5.78 4.54 -6.72
N MET A 88 4.50 4.55 -7.08
CA MET A 88 3.41 4.29 -6.13
C MET A 88 3.56 2.90 -5.50
N ALA A 89 3.79 1.86 -6.30
CA ALA A 89 4.03 0.52 -5.76
C ALA A 89 5.20 0.48 -4.77
N MET A 90 6.29 1.19 -5.07
CA MET A 90 7.44 1.31 -4.16
C MET A 90 7.04 2.00 -2.86
N MET A 91 6.24 3.07 -2.91
CA MET A 91 5.80 3.78 -1.70
C MET A 91 4.91 2.90 -0.83
N GLU A 92 4.02 2.11 -1.40
CA GLU A 92 3.20 1.16 -0.62
C GLU A 92 4.07 0.10 0.08
N GLN A 93 5.15 -0.36 -0.54
CA GLN A 93 6.13 -1.23 0.12
C GLN A 93 6.88 -0.51 1.25
N ILE A 94 7.18 0.78 1.09
CA ILE A 94 7.78 1.60 2.16
C ILE A 94 6.80 1.79 3.31
N HIS A 95 5.50 2.00 3.03
CA HIS A 95 4.46 2.07 4.04
C HIS A 95 4.39 0.75 4.83
N ALA A 96 4.24 -0.39 4.17
CA ALA A 96 4.21 -1.71 4.80
C ALA A 96 5.47 -1.98 5.65
N LYS A 97 6.64 -1.64 5.13
CA LYS A 97 7.91 -1.74 5.86
C LYS A 97 7.95 -0.83 7.10
N SER A 98 7.33 0.34 7.01
CA SER A 98 7.27 1.29 8.13
C SER A 98 6.41 0.76 9.28
N TYR A 99 5.26 0.17 8.99
CA TYR A 99 4.46 -0.50 10.03
C TYR A 99 5.20 -1.67 10.65
N SER A 100 5.87 -2.48 9.84
CA SER A 100 6.73 -3.55 10.34
C SER A 100 7.85 -3.01 11.24
N HIS A 101 8.46 -1.88 10.90
CA HIS A 101 9.46 -1.19 11.74
C HIS A 101 8.87 -0.69 13.06
N ILE A 102 7.65 -0.17 13.06
CA ILE A 102 6.93 0.22 14.28
C ILE A 102 6.74 -1.01 15.17
N PHE A 103 6.21 -2.10 14.63
CA PHE A 103 5.97 -3.33 15.40
C PHE A 103 7.24 -3.92 15.97
N THR A 104 8.29 -4.09 15.16
CA THR A 104 9.55 -4.66 15.64
C THR A 104 10.27 -3.80 16.67
N THR A 105 9.92 -2.51 16.76
CA THR A 105 10.45 -1.60 17.78
C THR A 105 9.64 -1.65 19.08
N LEU A 106 8.32 -1.82 19.00
CA LEU A 106 7.42 -1.67 20.16
C LEU A 106 6.99 -3.02 20.74
N LEU A 107 7.00 -4.10 19.95
CA LEU A 107 6.45 -5.42 20.30
C LEU A 107 7.51 -6.52 20.24
N PRO A 108 7.29 -7.63 20.96
CA PRO A 108 8.06 -8.86 20.78
C PRO A 108 7.87 -9.43 19.37
N SER A 109 8.89 -10.08 18.83
CA SER A 109 8.85 -10.68 17.49
C SER A 109 7.71 -11.70 17.29
N SER A 110 7.37 -12.48 18.34
CA SER A 110 6.26 -13.43 18.27
C SER A 110 4.91 -12.74 18.06
N GLU A 111 4.68 -11.60 18.71
CA GLU A 111 3.46 -10.82 18.55
C GLU A 111 3.43 -10.11 17.21
N THR A 112 4.55 -9.58 16.76
CA THR A 112 4.68 -8.99 15.42
C THR A 112 4.35 -10.01 14.33
N ASN A 113 4.91 -11.21 14.40
CA ASN A 113 4.65 -12.26 13.43
C ASN A 113 3.17 -12.70 13.47
N TYR A 114 2.59 -12.89 14.64
CA TYR A 114 1.16 -13.21 14.77
C TYR A 114 0.28 -12.15 14.09
N LEU A 115 0.53 -10.86 14.32
CA LEU A 115 -0.25 -9.77 13.76
C LEU A 115 -0.17 -9.72 12.23
N LEU A 116 1.03 -9.90 11.66
CA LEU A 116 1.28 -9.72 10.23
C LEU A 116 1.06 -10.99 9.40
N ASP A 117 1.28 -12.16 9.97
CA ASP A 117 1.23 -13.42 9.22
C ASP A 117 -0.06 -14.22 9.49
N GLU A 118 -0.70 -14.03 10.64
CA GLU A 118 -1.86 -14.83 11.08
C GLU A 118 -3.10 -13.94 11.25
N TRP A 119 -3.09 -12.97 12.15
CA TRP A 119 -4.27 -12.17 12.50
C TRP A 119 -4.88 -11.44 11.27
N VAL A 120 -4.04 -10.89 10.38
CA VAL A 120 -4.52 -10.21 9.16
C VAL A 120 -5.32 -11.12 8.22
N LEU A 121 -5.10 -12.44 8.29
CA LEU A 121 -5.81 -13.45 7.51
C LEU A 121 -7.07 -13.96 8.23
N GLU A 122 -7.13 -13.86 9.54
CA GLU A 122 -8.20 -14.40 10.39
C GLU A 122 -9.30 -13.36 10.67
N GLU A 123 -8.96 -12.06 10.70
CA GLU A 123 -9.94 -11.01 11.02
C GLU A 123 -10.99 -10.90 9.91
N PRO A 124 -12.29 -11.20 10.19
CA PRO A 124 -13.28 -11.39 9.13
C PRO A 124 -13.56 -10.13 8.30
N HIS A 125 -13.55 -8.94 8.92
CA HIS A 125 -13.83 -7.69 8.22
C HIS A 125 -12.65 -7.28 7.32
N LEU A 126 -11.42 -7.45 7.82
CA LEU A 126 -10.23 -7.19 7.05
C LEU A 126 -10.13 -8.15 5.87
N LYS A 127 -10.35 -9.44 6.12
CA LYS A 127 -10.40 -10.46 5.06
C LYS A 127 -11.44 -10.15 4.00
N TYR A 128 -12.64 -9.74 4.39
CA TYR A 128 -13.68 -9.36 3.44
C TYR A 128 -13.25 -8.17 2.56
N LYS A 129 -12.66 -7.12 3.15
CA LYS A 129 -12.12 -5.97 2.40
C LYS A 129 -11.05 -6.43 1.41
N SER A 130 -10.07 -7.16 1.89
CA SER A 130 -8.94 -7.68 1.13
C SER A 130 -9.40 -8.56 -0.05
N ASP A 131 -10.27 -9.53 0.20
CA ASP A 131 -10.82 -10.42 -0.84
C ASP A 131 -11.53 -9.62 -1.96
N LYS A 132 -12.25 -8.55 -1.61
CA LYS A 132 -12.93 -7.69 -2.59
C LYS A 132 -11.95 -6.87 -3.43
N ILE A 133 -10.92 -6.33 -2.81
CA ILE A 133 -9.88 -5.54 -3.47
C ILE A 133 -9.11 -6.44 -4.44
N VAL A 134 -8.59 -7.55 -3.95
CA VAL A 134 -7.80 -8.51 -4.74
C VAL A 134 -8.63 -9.08 -5.90
N ALA A 135 -9.90 -9.43 -5.66
CA ALA A 135 -10.79 -9.91 -6.71
C ALA A 135 -10.99 -8.89 -7.85
N ASN A 136 -11.00 -7.59 -7.56
CA ASN A 136 -11.06 -6.57 -8.60
C ASN A 136 -9.74 -6.42 -9.35
N TYR A 137 -8.60 -6.46 -8.66
CA TYR A 137 -7.30 -6.42 -9.31
C TYR A 137 -7.05 -7.66 -10.18
N HIS A 138 -7.41 -8.83 -9.70
CA HIS A 138 -7.20 -10.09 -10.41
C HIS A 138 -8.02 -10.23 -11.71
N LYS A 139 -9.07 -9.41 -11.93
CA LYS A 139 -9.71 -9.28 -13.24
C LYS A 139 -8.77 -8.72 -14.31
N LEU A 140 -7.69 -8.07 -13.92
CA LEU A 140 -6.65 -7.60 -14.82
C LEU A 140 -5.59 -8.66 -15.14
N TRP A 141 -5.68 -9.84 -14.57
CA TRP A 141 -4.72 -10.90 -14.83
C TRP A 141 -4.89 -11.40 -16.26
N GLY A 142 -3.84 -11.25 -17.05
CA GLY A 142 -3.86 -11.60 -18.48
C GLY A 142 -3.97 -10.37 -19.38
N LYS A 143 -3.99 -10.63 -20.70
CA LYS A 143 -3.92 -9.56 -21.71
C LYS A 143 -5.28 -9.00 -22.15
N GLU A 144 -6.37 -9.64 -21.78
CA GLU A 144 -7.71 -9.37 -22.31
C GLU A 144 -8.69 -8.75 -21.30
N ALA A 145 -8.16 -8.04 -20.30
CA ALA A 145 -9.03 -7.34 -19.35
C ALA A 145 -9.87 -6.27 -20.07
N SER A 146 -11.16 -6.28 -19.81
CA SER A 146 -12.09 -5.30 -20.39
C SER A 146 -11.75 -3.87 -19.94
N ILE A 147 -12.14 -2.87 -20.72
CA ILE A 147 -11.99 -1.44 -20.33
C ILE A 147 -12.71 -1.18 -19.00
N TYR A 148 -13.85 -1.83 -18.77
CA TYR A 148 -14.59 -1.72 -17.52
C TYR A 148 -13.77 -2.25 -16.32
N ASP A 149 -13.16 -3.43 -16.46
CA ASP A 149 -12.34 -4.00 -15.39
C ASP A 149 -11.10 -3.14 -15.12
N GLN A 150 -10.45 -2.62 -16.15
CA GLN A 150 -9.33 -1.69 -16.02
C GLN A 150 -9.72 -0.39 -15.30
N TYR A 151 -10.91 0.12 -15.59
CA TYR A 151 -11.46 1.29 -14.90
C TYR A 151 -11.78 0.96 -13.45
N MET A 152 -12.47 -0.16 -13.19
CA MET A 152 -12.86 -0.57 -11.84
C MET A 152 -11.66 -0.89 -10.94
N ALA A 153 -10.57 -1.44 -11.47
CA ALA A 153 -9.36 -1.63 -10.70
C ALA A 153 -8.77 -0.29 -10.21
N ARG A 154 -8.75 0.74 -11.05
CA ARG A 154 -8.31 2.09 -10.64
C ARG A 154 -9.26 2.73 -9.63
N VAL A 155 -10.56 2.55 -9.81
CA VAL A 155 -11.55 2.99 -8.81
C VAL A 155 -11.35 2.27 -7.48
N THR A 156 -11.09 0.95 -7.51
CA THR A 156 -10.79 0.15 -6.32
C THR A 156 -9.55 0.70 -5.59
N SER A 157 -8.48 1.04 -6.31
CA SER A 157 -7.29 1.67 -5.74
C SER A 157 -7.63 2.97 -5.00
N VAL A 158 -8.40 3.86 -5.63
CA VAL A 158 -8.83 5.12 -4.99
C VAL A 158 -9.70 4.85 -3.76
N PHE A 159 -10.61 3.88 -3.83
CA PHE A 159 -11.46 3.50 -2.68
C PHE A 159 -10.65 2.90 -1.54
N LEU A 160 -9.65 2.11 -1.84
CA LEU A 160 -8.74 1.55 -0.86
C LEU A 160 -8.08 2.68 -0.06
N GLU A 161 -7.45 3.62 -0.75
CA GLU A 161 -6.72 4.73 -0.14
C GLU A 161 -7.60 5.72 0.64
N THR A 162 -8.87 5.89 0.24
CA THR A 162 -9.72 6.94 0.79
C THR A 162 -10.75 6.44 1.80
N PHE A 163 -11.22 5.21 1.68
CA PHE A 163 -12.34 4.69 2.48
C PHE A 163 -12.07 3.37 3.18
N LEU A 164 -11.28 2.48 2.57
CA LEU A 164 -11.13 1.13 3.12
C LEU A 164 -10.04 1.03 4.19
N PHE A 165 -9.19 2.03 4.27
CA PHE A 165 -8.23 2.18 5.38
C PHE A 165 -8.90 2.51 6.72
N PHE A 166 -10.12 3.00 6.72
CA PHE A 166 -10.86 3.38 7.93
C PHE A 166 -11.85 2.32 8.39
#